data_87d80c30f178189e15706bd2fd523480
#
_entry.id   87d80c30f178189e15706bd2fd523480
#
_cell.length_a   1.000
_cell.length_b   1.000
_cell.length_c   1.000
_cell.angle_alpha   90.00
_cell.angle_beta   90.00
_cell.angle_gamma   90.00
#
_symmetry.space_group_name_H-M   'P 1'
#
loop_
_entity.id
_entity.type
_entity.pdbx_description
1 polymer ?
#
loop_
_entity_poly.entity_id
_entity_poly.type
_entity_poly.pdbx_seq_one_letter_code
_entity_poly.pdbx_strand_id
1 'polypeptide(L)'
;MLFRSLLIDDIAGGFTFTGRAQPQAFQVLPLVVYKVFPDGRPDQLVRGVDIVGTPLVSLTKIVATGDTPDIFNGYCGAESGSVPVSAVAPAILISEMEVQKKETSTDKPPILPPPAHDPDGHYPGQNNTAENNSQSKGQQP
;
A
#
# COMPACT_ATOMS: atom_id res chain seq x y z
N MET A 1 0.48 8.32 -29.21
CA MET A 1 1.08 9.01 -28.04
C MET A 1 1.99 8.00 -27.34
N LEU A 2 3.30 8.08 -27.58
CA LEU A 2 4.25 7.10 -27.03
C LEU A 2 4.66 7.55 -25.63
N PHE A 3 4.35 6.78 -24.58
CA PHE A 3 5.08 6.86 -23.34
C PHE A 3 6.21 5.81 -23.39
N ARG A 4 7.34 6.08 -22.75
CA ARG A 4 8.52 5.21 -22.85
C ARG A 4 8.80 4.42 -21.58
N SER A 5 8.48 4.95 -20.41
CA SER A 5 8.76 4.30 -19.13
C SER A 5 7.83 4.75 -18.01
N LEU A 6 7.77 3.95 -16.98
CA LEU A 6 7.19 4.30 -15.70
C LEU A 6 8.34 4.55 -14.71
N LEU A 7 8.28 5.67 -14.02
CA LEU A 7 9.12 5.97 -12.86
C LEU A 7 8.32 5.62 -11.60
N ILE A 8 8.83 4.72 -10.80
CA ILE A 8 8.30 4.38 -9.50
C ILE A 8 9.09 5.16 -8.48
N ASP A 9 8.46 6.14 -7.86
CA ASP A 9 9.12 7.07 -6.94
C ASP A 9 8.96 6.66 -5.49
N ASP A 10 7.79 6.09 -5.14
CA ASP A 10 7.51 5.63 -3.78
C ASP A 10 6.64 4.37 -3.76
N ILE A 11 6.81 3.55 -2.72
CA ILE A 11 6.11 2.28 -2.53
C ILE A 11 5.53 2.17 -1.12
N ALA A 12 4.31 1.63 -1.01
CA ALA A 12 3.68 1.31 0.28
C ALA A 12 4.24 0.03 0.91
N GLY A 13 4.74 -0.88 0.09
CA GLY A 13 5.20 -2.19 0.48
C GLY A 13 4.94 -3.24 -0.59
N GLY A 14 4.93 -4.48 -0.20
CA GLY A 14 4.70 -5.59 -1.10
C GLY A 14 4.81 -6.93 -0.38
N PHE A 15 4.69 -8.00 -1.13
CA PHE A 15 4.89 -9.35 -0.61
C PHE A 15 5.52 -10.26 -1.66
N THR A 16 6.17 -11.31 -1.19
CA THR A 16 6.75 -12.36 -2.02
C THR A 16 6.24 -13.72 -1.59
N PHE A 17 5.86 -14.53 -2.56
CA PHE A 17 5.60 -15.95 -2.35
C PHE A 17 6.88 -16.73 -2.64
N THR A 18 7.43 -17.38 -1.62
CA THR A 18 8.67 -18.17 -1.71
C THR A 18 8.46 -19.65 -1.38
N GLY A 19 7.21 -20.06 -1.18
CA GLY A 19 6.85 -21.44 -0.86
C GLY A 19 7.17 -22.43 -1.97
N ARG A 20 7.56 -23.67 -1.61
CA ARG A 20 7.89 -24.72 -2.59
C ARG A 20 6.67 -25.25 -3.35
N ALA A 21 5.47 -25.02 -2.85
CA ALA A 21 4.23 -25.55 -3.40
C ALA A 21 3.60 -24.64 -4.48
N GLN A 22 4.11 -23.42 -4.66
CA GLN A 22 3.59 -22.43 -5.60
C GLN A 22 4.73 -21.77 -6.37
N PRO A 23 4.46 -21.28 -7.59
CA PRO A 23 5.43 -20.48 -8.33
C PRO A 23 5.87 -19.26 -7.49
N GLN A 24 7.16 -18.98 -7.48
CA GLN A 24 7.67 -17.77 -6.84
C GLN A 24 7.14 -16.54 -7.57
N ALA A 25 6.50 -15.67 -6.83
CA ALA A 25 5.95 -14.43 -7.36
C ALA A 25 6.13 -13.30 -6.32
N PHE A 26 6.16 -12.08 -6.80
CA PHE A 26 6.08 -10.91 -5.94
C PHE A 26 5.03 -9.93 -6.46
N GLN A 27 4.52 -9.13 -5.56
CA GLN A 27 3.72 -7.96 -5.85
C GLN A 27 4.24 -6.78 -5.05
N VAL A 28 4.45 -5.66 -5.72
CA VAL A 28 4.80 -4.38 -5.09
C VAL A 28 3.62 -3.42 -5.29
N LEU A 29 3.34 -2.65 -4.25
CA LEU A 29 2.24 -1.68 -4.20
C LEU A 29 2.82 -0.26 -4.29
N PRO A 30 3.00 0.29 -5.49
CA PRO A 30 3.49 1.65 -5.65
C PRO A 30 2.50 2.69 -5.12
N LEU A 31 3.00 3.73 -4.49
CA LEU A 31 2.24 4.91 -4.06
C LEU A 31 2.32 6.01 -5.10
N VAL A 32 3.52 6.25 -5.63
CA VAL A 32 3.78 7.34 -6.56
C VAL A 32 4.41 6.76 -7.83
N VAL A 33 3.72 6.92 -8.95
CA VAL A 33 4.14 6.42 -10.27
C VAL A 33 3.96 7.53 -11.29
N TYR A 34 4.97 7.77 -12.11
CA TYR A 34 4.93 8.72 -13.21
C TYR A 34 5.12 8.02 -14.56
N LYS A 35 4.38 8.47 -15.56
CA LYS A 35 4.71 8.21 -16.95
C LYS A 35 5.74 9.21 -17.40
N VAL A 36 6.90 8.72 -17.84
CA VAL A 36 8.00 9.52 -18.36
C VAL A 36 7.93 9.53 -19.88
N PHE A 37 8.06 10.72 -20.46
CA PHE A 37 7.95 10.94 -21.91
C PHE A 37 9.30 11.31 -22.51
N PRO A 38 9.69 10.70 -23.65
CA PRO A 38 10.97 10.95 -24.29
C PRO A 38 11.05 12.30 -25.01
N ASP A 39 9.93 12.98 -25.19
CA ASP A 39 9.80 14.24 -25.93
C ASP A 39 9.89 15.49 -25.03
N GLY A 40 10.27 15.32 -23.76
CA GLY A 40 10.47 16.42 -22.82
C GLY A 40 9.19 17.03 -22.25
N ARG A 41 8.04 16.41 -22.50
CA ARG A 41 6.81 16.81 -21.81
C ARG A 41 6.92 16.53 -20.31
N PRO A 42 6.18 17.28 -19.47
CA PRO A 42 6.10 17.01 -18.06
C PRO A 42 5.62 15.57 -17.78
N ASP A 43 6.22 14.95 -16.78
CA ASP A 43 5.84 13.63 -16.32
C ASP A 43 4.40 13.63 -15.82
N GLN A 44 3.68 12.57 -16.10
CA GLN A 44 2.27 12.44 -15.75
C GLN A 44 2.07 11.45 -14.59
N LEU A 45 1.53 11.92 -13.48
CA LEU A 45 1.16 11.06 -12.36
C LEU A 45 0.10 10.02 -12.77
N VAL A 46 0.33 8.77 -12.41
CA VAL A 46 -0.56 7.64 -12.65
C VAL A 46 -0.96 7.02 -11.32
N ARG A 47 -2.21 6.60 -11.23
CA ARG A 47 -2.74 5.90 -10.05
C ARG A 47 -3.21 4.50 -10.39
N GLY A 48 -3.17 3.63 -9.39
CA GLY A 48 -3.73 2.28 -9.49
C GLY A 48 -2.88 1.36 -10.36
N VAL A 49 -1.58 1.38 -10.16
CA VAL A 49 -0.61 0.48 -10.79
C VAL A 49 0.01 -0.39 -9.71
N ASP A 50 -0.12 -1.70 -9.85
CA ASP A 50 0.63 -2.67 -9.05
C ASP A 50 1.69 -3.31 -9.94
N ILE A 51 2.86 -3.60 -9.38
CA ILE A 51 3.94 -4.31 -10.06
C ILE A 51 3.85 -5.77 -9.65
N VAL A 52 3.84 -6.65 -10.63
CA VAL A 52 3.81 -8.09 -10.42
C VAL A 52 4.93 -8.78 -11.20
N GLY A 53 5.37 -9.92 -10.74
CA GLY A 53 6.37 -10.67 -11.47
C GLY A 53 7.03 -11.78 -10.68
N THR A 54 8.03 -12.40 -11.31
CA THR A 54 8.91 -13.37 -10.68
C THR A 54 10.24 -12.72 -10.34
N PRO A 55 10.75 -12.82 -9.10
CA PRO A 55 11.97 -12.12 -8.69
C PRO A 55 13.17 -12.35 -9.63
N LEU A 56 13.45 -13.59 -9.97
CA LEU A 56 14.59 -13.93 -10.84
C LEU A 56 14.44 -13.34 -12.25
N VAL A 57 13.25 -13.41 -12.83
CA VAL A 57 13.00 -12.86 -14.17
C VAL A 57 13.17 -11.34 -14.16
N SER A 58 12.66 -10.67 -13.15
CA SER A 58 12.76 -9.22 -13.03
C SER A 58 14.22 -8.76 -12.86
N LEU A 59 15.01 -9.47 -12.04
CA LEU A 59 16.42 -9.15 -11.83
C LEU A 59 17.27 -9.34 -13.10
N THR A 60 16.95 -10.33 -13.93
CA THR A 60 17.68 -10.55 -15.21
C THR A 60 17.41 -9.45 -16.24
N LYS A 61 16.35 -8.64 -16.06
CA LYS A 61 15.98 -7.56 -16.96
C LYS A 61 16.52 -6.18 -16.53
N ILE A 62 17.37 -6.12 -15.51
CA ILE A 62 18.05 -4.89 -15.11
C ILE A 62 19.05 -4.52 -16.21
N VAL A 63 18.93 -3.31 -16.76
CA VAL A 63 19.79 -2.79 -17.83
C VAL A 63 20.73 -1.68 -17.35
N ALA A 64 20.40 -1.02 -16.23
CA ALA A 64 21.25 -0.01 -15.62
C ALA A 64 20.94 0.15 -14.14
N THR A 65 21.91 0.69 -13.41
CA THR A 65 21.78 1.06 -11.98
C THR A 65 22.26 2.48 -11.80
N GLY A 66 21.63 3.19 -10.86
CA GLY A 66 22.13 4.48 -10.41
C GLY A 66 23.41 4.34 -9.60
N ASP A 67 24.03 5.45 -9.30
CA ASP A 67 25.28 5.56 -8.52
C ASP A 67 25.04 5.99 -7.07
N THR A 68 23.85 6.46 -6.76
CA THR A 68 23.48 6.95 -5.44
C THR A 68 22.55 5.94 -4.76
N PRO A 69 22.99 5.28 -3.68
CA PRO A 69 22.13 4.38 -2.93
C PRO A 69 21.12 5.14 -2.08
N ASP A 70 19.93 4.61 -1.97
CA ASP A 70 18.89 5.04 -1.04
C ASP A 70 18.65 3.97 0.02
N ILE A 71 18.03 4.34 1.14
CA ILE A 71 17.80 3.48 2.30
C ILE A 71 16.30 3.31 2.51
N PHE A 72 15.85 2.08 2.37
CA PHE A 72 14.50 1.69 2.74
C PHE A 72 14.50 1.00 4.11
N ASN A 73 13.67 1.49 5.04
CA ASN A 73 13.45 0.87 6.34
C ASN A 73 12.01 0.38 6.43
N GLY A 74 11.83 -0.85 6.87
CA GLY A 74 10.51 -1.47 6.95
C GLY A 74 10.47 -2.65 7.90
N TYR A 75 9.40 -3.42 7.79
CA TYR A 75 9.20 -4.65 8.55
C TYR A 75 8.98 -5.82 7.61
N CYS A 76 9.65 -6.92 7.87
CA CYS A 76 9.37 -8.19 7.22
C CYS A 76 8.45 -9.00 8.12
N GLY A 77 7.24 -9.30 7.64
CA GLY A 77 6.27 -10.14 8.35
C GLY A 77 6.40 -11.60 7.92
N ALA A 78 6.45 -12.51 8.90
CA ALA A 78 6.42 -13.95 8.70
C ALA A 78 5.56 -14.60 9.79
N GLU A 79 5.40 -15.92 9.74
CA GLU A 79 4.61 -16.68 10.71
C GLU A 79 5.05 -16.45 12.17
N SER A 80 6.34 -16.18 12.39
CA SER A 80 6.93 -15.92 13.71
C SER A 80 6.84 -14.46 14.17
N GLY A 81 6.18 -13.58 13.42
CA GLY A 81 6.02 -12.17 13.77
C GLY A 81 6.70 -11.20 12.79
N SER A 82 6.86 -9.95 13.19
CA SER A 82 7.46 -8.89 12.37
C SER A 82 8.87 -8.57 12.85
N VAL A 83 9.80 -8.51 11.91
CA VAL A 83 11.21 -8.17 12.16
C VAL A 83 11.53 -6.86 11.44
N PRO A 84 12.17 -5.87 12.09
CA PRO A 84 12.64 -4.68 11.41
C PRO A 84 13.74 -5.05 10.41
N VAL A 85 13.65 -4.51 9.22
CA VAL A 85 14.61 -4.74 8.13
C VAL A 85 15.00 -3.42 7.47
N SER A 86 16.21 -3.37 6.95
CA SER A 86 16.70 -2.26 6.17
C SER A 86 17.30 -2.78 4.87
N ALA A 87 17.02 -2.12 3.77
CA ALA A 87 17.62 -2.39 2.47
C ALA A 87 18.30 -1.12 1.96
N VAL A 88 19.51 -1.28 1.43
CA VAL A 88 20.27 -0.20 0.79
C VAL A 88 20.48 -0.58 -0.67
N ALA A 89 19.93 0.20 -1.58
CA ALA A 89 20.02 -0.08 -3.00
C ALA A 89 19.96 1.21 -3.82
N PRO A 90 20.64 1.27 -4.97
CA PRO A 90 20.47 2.37 -5.90
C PRO A 90 19.18 2.22 -6.70
N ALA A 91 18.77 3.28 -7.38
CA ALA A 91 17.74 3.20 -8.40
C ALA A 91 18.15 2.21 -9.50
N ILE A 92 17.21 1.45 -10.03
CA ILE A 92 17.44 0.48 -11.10
C ILE A 92 16.55 0.77 -12.31
N LEU A 93 17.09 0.57 -13.50
CA LEU A 93 16.32 0.60 -14.74
C LEU A 93 16.09 -0.83 -15.23
N ILE A 94 14.83 -1.20 -15.36
CA ILE A 94 14.41 -2.52 -15.82
C ILE A 94 13.83 -2.38 -17.23
N SER A 95 14.29 -3.20 -18.17
CA SER A 95 13.85 -3.13 -19.56
C SER A 95 12.38 -3.49 -19.76
N GLU A 96 11.87 -4.39 -18.94
CA GLU A 96 10.49 -4.88 -19.02
C GLU A 96 10.02 -5.34 -17.64
N MET A 97 8.84 -4.89 -17.24
CA MET A 97 8.19 -5.26 -15.99
C MET A 97 6.69 -5.43 -16.23
N GLU A 98 6.12 -6.45 -15.66
CA GLU A 98 4.67 -6.64 -15.69
C GLU A 98 3.99 -5.73 -14.69
N VAL A 99 2.96 -5.02 -15.15
CA VAL A 99 2.16 -4.13 -14.32
C VAL A 99 0.68 -4.50 -14.44
N GLN A 100 0.02 -4.49 -13.32
CA GLN A 100 -1.40 -4.79 -13.22
C GLN A 100 -2.16 -3.53 -12.81
N LYS A 101 -3.34 -3.34 -13.40
CA LYS A 101 -4.25 -2.28 -12.94
C LYS A 101 -4.87 -2.71 -11.62
N LYS A 102 -4.72 -1.88 -10.60
CA LYS A 102 -5.39 -2.09 -9.32
C LYS A 102 -6.91 -2.01 -9.51
N GLU A 103 -7.63 -2.97 -8.95
CA GLU A 103 -9.08 -2.92 -8.90
C GLU A 103 -9.52 -1.71 -8.07
N THR A 104 -10.36 -0.89 -8.66
CA THR A 104 -10.94 0.27 -7.97
C THR A 104 -12.20 -0.20 -7.26
N SER A 105 -12.22 -0.18 -5.93
CA SER A 105 -13.48 -0.32 -5.21
C SER A 105 -14.40 0.83 -5.61
N THR A 106 -15.62 0.51 -5.99
CA THR A 106 -16.69 1.49 -6.23
C THR A 106 -17.32 1.97 -4.92
N ASP A 107 -16.94 1.36 -3.81
CA ASP A 107 -17.40 1.76 -2.49
C ASP A 107 -16.84 3.14 -2.16
N LYS A 108 -17.73 4.11 -2.06
CA LYS A 108 -17.35 5.42 -1.56
C LYS A 108 -16.96 5.27 -0.09
N PRO A 109 -15.78 5.75 0.33
CA PRO A 109 -15.47 5.76 1.74
C PRO A 109 -16.58 6.53 2.48
N PRO A 110 -16.95 6.09 3.69
CA PRO A 110 -17.94 6.81 4.48
C PRO A 110 -17.46 8.25 4.65
N ILE A 111 -18.31 9.20 4.25
CA ILE A 111 -18.07 10.62 4.54
C ILE A 111 -18.30 10.75 6.04
N LEU A 112 -17.22 10.73 6.78
CA LEU A 112 -17.27 11.07 8.19
C LEU A 112 -17.62 12.55 8.28
N PRO A 113 -18.65 12.95 9.08
CA PRO A 113 -18.87 14.34 9.37
C PRO A 113 -17.59 14.93 9.97
N PRO A 114 -17.29 16.22 9.73
CA PRO A 114 -16.20 16.86 10.43
C PRO A 114 -16.39 16.62 11.93
N PRO A 115 -15.32 16.46 12.71
CA PRO A 115 -15.44 16.31 14.15
C PRO A 115 -16.24 17.51 14.66
N ALA A 116 -17.54 17.29 14.87
CA ALA A 116 -18.39 18.31 15.44
C ALA A 116 -17.80 18.58 16.82
N HIS A 117 -17.56 19.84 17.11
CA HIS A 117 -17.31 20.26 18.48
C HIS A 117 -18.65 20.02 19.21
N ASP A 118 -18.78 18.81 19.77
CA ASP A 118 -19.90 18.48 20.61
C ASP A 118 -19.57 19.06 22.00
N PRO A 119 -20.25 20.14 22.41
CA PRO A 119 -20.02 20.75 23.71
C PRO A 119 -20.33 19.79 24.87
N ASP A 120 -21.08 18.72 24.62
CA ASP A 120 -21.48 17.71 25.61
C ASP A 120 -20.65 16.43 25.55
N GLY A 121 -19.67 16.32 24.65
CA GLY A 121 -18.71 15.20 24.55
C GLY A 121 -19.32 13.87 24.14
N HIS A 122 -20.48 13.87 23.51
CA HIS A 122 -21.13 12.67 23.00
C HIS A 122 -20.57 12.27 21.64
N TYR A 123 -19.73 11.26 21.60
CA TYR A 123 -19.34 10.62 20.34
C TYR A 123 -20.46 9.69 19.87
N PRO A 124 -21.02 9.89 18.64
CA PRO A 124 -21.97 8.95 18.09
C PRO A 124 -21.30 7.58 17.91
N GLY A 125 -21.66 6.60 18.75
CA GLY A 125 -21.09 5.26 18.76
C GLY A 125 -20.74 4.71 20.14
N GLN A 126 -20.75 5.50 21.18
CA GLN A 126 -20.70 4.99 22.56
C GLN A 126 -22.13 4.74 23.04
N ASN A 127 -22.61 3.52 22.81
CA ASN A 127 -23.80 3.03 23.52
C ASN A 127 -23.45 2.99 25.01
N ASN A 128 -23.97 3.95 25.76
CA ASN A 128 -23.95 3.93 27.22
C ASN A 128 -24.77 2.73 27.71
N THR A 129 -24.11 1.62 27.95
CA THR A 129 -24.65 0.46 28.67
C THR A 129 -24.83 0.72 30.16
N ALA A 130 -24.83 1.98 30.60
CA ALA A 130 -24.90 2.35 32.01
C ALA A 130 -26.34 2.68 32.54
N GLU A 131 -27.36 2.76 31.68
CA GLU A 131 -28.69 3.18 32.13
C GLU A 131 -29.73 2.07 32.33
N ASN A 132 -29.38 0.79 32.16
CA ASN A 132 -30.35 -0.29 32.32
C ASN A 132 -30.25 -1.11 33.63
N ASN A 133 -29.55 -0.60 34.64
CA ASN A 133 -29.40 -1.37 35.89
C ASN A 133 -30.12 -0.76 37.13
N SER A 134 -31.02 0.20 36.96
CA SER A 134 -31.73 0.84 38.08
C SER A 134 -33.23 0.60 38.11
N GLN A 135 -33.83 -0.27 37.27
CA GLN A 135 -35.29 -0.51 37.31
C GLN A 135 -35.73 -1.94 37.63
N SER A 136 -34.89 -2.78 38.22
CA SER A 136 -35.31 -4.15 38.63
C SER A 136 -35.19 -4.41 40.13
N LYS A 137 -35.46 -3.42 40.97
CA LYS A 137 -35.69 -3.63 42.40
C LYS A 137 -36.96 -2.93 42.85
N GLY A 138 -38.09 -3.63 42.74
CA GLY A 138 -39.32 -3.15 43.31
C GLY A 138 -40.56 -3.85 42.76
N GLN A 139 -40.71 -5.16 43.03
CA GLN A 139 -42.01 -5.81 43.18
C GLN A 139 -41.81 -7.26 43.60
N GLN A 140 -41.91 -7.52 44.88
CA GLN A 140 -42.42 -8.78 45.41
C GLN A 140 -43.32 -8.46 46.57
N PRO A 141 -44.55 -9.06 46.59
CA PRO A 141 -45.41 -9.08 47.76
C PRO A 141 -44.92 -10.08 48.78
#